data_bb6982bb25eec8e27c5267f208c8ccbe
#
_entry.id   bb6982bb25eec8e27c5267f208c8ccbe
#
_cell.length_a   1.000
_cell.length_b   1.000
_cell.length_c   1.000
_cell.angle_alpha   90.00
_cell.angle_beta   90.00
_cell.angle_gamma   90.00
#
_symmetry.space_group_name_H-M   'P 1'
#
loop_
_entity.id
_entity.type
_entity.pdbx_description
1 polymer ?
#
loop_
_entity_poly.entity_id
_entity_poly.type
_entity_poly.pdbx_seq_one_letter_code
_entity_poly.pdbx_strand_id
1 'polypeptide(L)'
;MKVAILKYNAGNTQSVIYALERLGVEPIVTDDKDLLLSADKIIIPGVGEASSAMKYLKEKQLDKLITDFKQPTLGICLGLQLLCAHSEENNTTCLGVFDTKVKKFVSNVEKVPHVGWNTITELKSSLLEDLNENTFVYYVHSFYAEKSAYTVAQTDYAGVSYSAALHKNNFFAA
;
A
#
# COMPACT_ATOMS: atom_id res chain seq x y z
N MET A 1 4.12 4.26 22.07
CA MET A 1 4.30 4.19 20.60
C MET A 1 3.13 4.93 19.93
N LYS A 2 3.43 5.96 19.17
CA LYS A 2 2.43 6.76 18.43
C LYS A 2 2.32 6.24 17.00
N VAL A 3 1.13 5.81 16.59
CA VAL A 3 0.86 5.38 15.21
C VAL A 3 -0.05 6.41 14.55
N ALA A 4 0.35 6.96 13.41
CA ALA A 4 -0.47 7.85 12.62
C ALA A 4 -1.03 7.11 11.40
N ILE A 5 -2.31 7.30 11.13
CA ILE A 5 -2.96 6.92 9.89
C ILE A 5 -3.10 8.19 9.05
N LEU A 6 -2.52 8.19 7.86
CA LEU A 6 -2.62 9.31 6.94
C LEU A 6 -4.08 9.51 6.52
N LYS A 7 -4.61 10.69 6.82
CA LYS A 7 -5.94 11.12 6.39
C LYS A 7 -5.84 11.77 5.01
N TYR A 8 -6.56 11.24 4.06
CA TYR A 8 -6.75 11.84 2.73
C TYR A 8 -8.11 11.41 2.17
N ASN A 9 -8.45 11.87 0.98
CA ASN A 9 -9.77 11.64 0.38
C ASN A 9 -10.03 10.20 -0.12
N ALA A 10 -9.19 9.26 0.26
CA ALA A 10 -9.32 7.83 -0.04
C ALA A 10 -8.96 7.03 1.21
N GLY A 11 -9.54 5.87 1.34
CA GLY A 11 -9.18 4.95 2.42
C GLY A 11 -10.32 4.57 3.34
N ASN A 12 -10.34 3.30 3.70
CA ASN A 12 -11.16 2.77 4.78
C ASN A 12 -10.37 2.86 6.10
N THR A 13 -10.22 4.08 6.63
CA THR A 13 -9.48 4.34 7.87
C THR A 13 -10.07 3.58 9.05
N GLN A 14 -11.39 3.41 9.09
CA GLN A 14 -12.08 2.75 10.20
C GLN A 14 -11.65 1.29 10.36
N SER A 15 -11.47 0.56 9.26
CA SER A 15 -10.99 -0.83 9.33
C SER A 15 -9.57 -0.92 9.89
N VAL A 16 -8.70 0.05 9.55
CA VAL A 16 -7.33 0.13 10.07
C VAL A 16 -7.34 0.49 11.55
N ILE A 17 -8.20 1.43 11.97
CA ILE A 17 -8.38 1.78 13.39
C ILE A 17 -8.76 0.52 14.18
N TYR A 18 -9.81 -0.19 13.77
CA TYR A 18 -10.25 -1.42 14.47
C TYR A 18 -9.17 -2.50 14.50
N ALA A 19 -8.34 -2.61 13.47
CA ALA A 19 -7.24 -3.56 13.47
C ALA A 19 -6.17 -3.18 14.51
N LEU A 20 -5.83 -1.90 14.62
CA LEU A 20 -4.85 -1.39 15.59
C LEU A 20 -5.39 -1.45 17.03
N GLU A 21 -6.67 -1.13 17.25
CA GLU A 21 -7.32 -1.25 18.56
C GLU A 21 -7.30 -2.68 19.10
N ARG A 22 -7.52 -3.69 18.22
CA ARG A 22 -7.36 -5.11 18.60
C ARG A 22 -5.94 -5.47 19.04
N LEU A 23 -4.96 -4.71 18.58
CA LEU A 23 -3.55 -4.85 18.98
C LEU A 23 -3.18 -3.96 20.18
N GLY A 24 -4.16 -3.28 20.80
CA GLY A 24 -3.95 -2.37 21.93
C GLY A 24 -3.28 -1.05 21.52
N VAL A 25 -3.40 -0.65 20.26
CA VAL A 25 -2.84 0.61 19.74
C VAL A 25 -3.97 1.55 19.37
N GLU A 26 -3.98 2.75 19.94
CA GLU A 26 -4.89 3.84 19.59
C GLU A 26 -4.19 4.76 18.56
N PRO A 27 -4.61 4.77 17.28
CA PRO A 27 -3.96 5.56 16.25
C PRO A 27 -4.51 6.98 16.18
N ILE A 28 -3.70 7.90 15.64
CA ILE A 28 -4.12 9.27 15.29
C ILE A 28 -4.39 9.32 13.79
N VAL A 29 -5.62 9.68 13.38
CA VAL A 29 -5.95 9.90 11.96
C VAL A 29 -5.76 11.38 11.64
N THR A 30 -4.78 11.70 10.78
CA THR A 30 -4.39 13.08 10.54
C THR A 30 -3.79 13.33 9.16
N ASP A 31 -3.95 14.55 8.63
CA ASP A 31 -3.21 15.13 7.52
C ASP A 31 -2.32 16.31 7.97
N ASP A 32 -2.23 16.53 9.28
CA ASP A 32 -1.32 17.52 9.87
C ASP A 32 0.12 17.04 9.79
N LYS A 33 1.00 17.88 9.23
CA LYS A 33 2.39 17.55 8.94
C LYS A 33 3.20 17.29 10.21
N ASP A 34 2.98 18.09 11.26
CA ASP A 34 3.74 17.98 12.50
C ASP A 34 3.34 16.71 13.27
N LEU A 35 2.06 16.38 13.27
CA LEU A 35 1.56 15.13 13.85
C LEU A 35 2.12 13.91 13.11
N LEU A 36 2.16 13.94 11.77
CA LEU A 36 2.76 12.88 10.95
C LEU A 36 4.25 12.72 11.24
N LEU A 37 5.01 13.83 11.29
CA LEU A 37 6.44 13.80 11.57
C LEU A 37 6.78 13.34 13.00
N SER A 38 5.90 13.60 13.96
CA SER A 38 6.08 13.19 15.37
C SER A 38 5.64 11.76 15.67
N ALA A 39 5.04 11.06 14.70
CA ALA A 39 4.62 9.68 14.86
C ALA A 39 5.81 8.71 14.82
N ASP A 40 5.74 7.63 15.60
CA ASP A 40 6.76 6.57 15.58
C ASP A 40 6.58 5.67 14.33
N LYS A 41 5.34 5.50 13.86
CA LYS A 41 4.98 4.70 12.67
C LYS A 41 3.83 5.35 11.91
N ILE A 42 3.82 5.17 10.59
CA ILE A 42 2.77 5.71 9.72
C ILE A 42 2.11 4.59 8.93
N ILE A 43 0.80 4.67 8.77
CA ILE A 43 0.04 3.84 7.85
C ILE A 43 -0.60 4.74 6.79
N ILE A 44 -0.39 4.38 5.53
CA ILE A 44 -1.05 4.97 4.37
C ILE A 44 -2.11 3.96 3.92
N PRO A 45 -3.35 4.09 4.41
CA PRO A 45 -4.43 3.18 4.03
C PRO A 45 -4.87 3.48 2.60
N GLY A 46 -5.69 2.63 2.00
CA GLY A 46 -6.27 3.05 0.76
C GLY A 46 -7.33 2.15 0.18
N VAL A 47 -8.47 2.75 -0.09
CA VAL A 47 -9.48 2.31 -1.06
C VAL A 47 -9.83 3.51 -1.92
N GLY A 48 -10.10 3.29 -3.21
CA GLY A 48 -10.44 4.37 -4.13
C GLY A 48 -9.51 4.42 -5.33
N GLU A 49 -9.26 5.61 -5.83
CA GLU A 49 -8.62 5.86 -7.11
C GLU A 49 -7.31 6.64 -6.95
N ALA A 50 -6.27 6.20 -7.67
CA ALA A 50 -4.93 6.77 -7.54
C ALA A 50 -4.85 8.25 -7.94
N SER A 51 -5.55 8.68 -8.99
CA SER A 51 -5.46 10.06 -9.48
C SER A 51 -6.07 11.06 -8.50
N SER A 52 -7.22 10.75 -7.93
CA SER A 52 -7.88 11.61 -6.93
C SER A 52 -7.09 11.68 -5.63
N ALA A 53 -6.51 10.55 -5.22
CA ALA A 53 -5.63 10.48 -4.05
C ALA A 53 -4.37 11.33 -4.25
N MET A 54 -3.66 11.18 -5.37
CA MET A 54 -2.47 11.98 -5.68
C MET A 54 -2.76 13.47 -5.82
N LYS A 55 -3.93 13.83 -6.37
CA LYS A 55 -4.36 15.24 -6.41
C LYS A 55 -4.46 15.82 -5.00
N TYR A 56 -5.14 15.14 -4.09
CA TYR A 56 -5.26 15.57 -2.69
C TYR A 56 -3.88 15.71 -2.02
N LEU A 57 -3.02 14.69 -2.17
CA LEU A 57 -1.69 14.71 -1.56
C LEU A 57 -0.85 15.89 -2.05
N LYS A 58 -0.92 16.23 -3.35
CA LYS A 58 -0.22 17.37 -3.94
C LYS A 58 -0.80 18.70 -3.47
N GLU A 59 -2.13 18.86 -3.44
CA GLU A 59 -2.79 20.07 -2.95
C GLU A 59 -2.43 20.39 -1.49
N LYS A 60 -2.28 19.35 -0.67
CA LYS A 60 -1.85 19.45 0.73
C LYS A 60 -0.33 19.46 0.92
N GLN A 61 0.44 19.35 -0.15
CA GLN A 61 1.91 19.21 -0.11
C GLN A 61 2.37 18.04 0.79
N LEU A 62 1.60 16.97 0.82
CA LEU A 62 1.91 15.74 1.55
C LEU A 62 2.75 14.78 0.69
N ASP A 63 2.70 14.91 -0.63
CA ASP A 63 3.45 14.07 -1.57
C ASP A 63 4.95 14.11 -1.29
N LYS A 64 5.54 15.28 -1.13
CA LYS A 64 6.96 15.45 -0.78
C LYS A 64 7.26 15.00 0.64
N LEU A 65 6.38 15.34 1.59
CA LEU A 65 6.55 14.96 2.99
C LEU A 65 6.62 13.43 3.14
N ILE A 66 5.73 12.70 2.46
CA ILE A 66 5.68 11.24 2.55
C ILE A 66 6.99 10.62 2.06
N THR A 67 7.56 11.09 0.95
CA THR A 67 8.80 10.55 0.40
C THR A 67 10.01 10.79 1.33
N ASP A 68 9.93 11.77 2.22
CA ASP A 68 10.97 12.13 3.17
C ASP A 68 10.82 11.46 4.56
N PHE A 69 9.76 10.69 4.80
CA PHE A 69 9.57 9.99 6.07
C PHE A 69 10.76 9.11 6.43
N LYS A 70 11.15 9.13 7.69
CA LYS A 70 12.24 8.31 8.26
C LYS A 70 11.73 7.18 9.13
N GLN A 71 10.53 7.32 9.68
CA GLN A 71 9.88 6.30 10.49
C GLN A 71 9.29 5.18 9.60
N PRO A 72 9.12 3.97 10.15
CA PRO A 72 8.48 2.87 9.43
C PRO A 72 7.11 3.29 8.89
N THR A 73 6.92 3.12 7.60
CA THR A 73 5.70 3.53 6.87
C THR A 73 5.14 2.34 6.10
N LEU A 74 3.87 2.02 6.35
CA LEU A 74 3.16 0.93 5.68
C LEU A 74 2.08 1.45 4.75
N GLY A 75 2.22 1.20 3.44
CA GLY A 75 1.17 1.42 2.44
C GLY A 75 0.29 0.17 2.30
N ILE A 76 -1.04 0.33 2.39
CA ILE A 76 -1.99 -0.78 2.27
C ILE A 76 -2.87 -0.59 1.03
N CYS A 77 -2.92 -1.59 0.15
CA CYS A 77 -3.72 -1.64 -1.07
C CYS A 77 -3.46 -0.42 -1.98
N LEU A 78 -4.38 0.56 -2.06
CA LEU A 78 -4.10 1.81 -2.78
C LEU A 78 -2.86 2.53 -2.22
N GLY A 79 -2.59 2.45 -0.92
CA GLY A 79 -1.38 2.99 -0.31
C GLY A 79 -0.10 2.36 -0.88
N LEU A 80 -0.10 1.05 -1.16
CA LEU A 80 0.99 0.39 -1.91
C LEU A 80 1.13 1.01 -3.30
N GLN A 81 0.03 1.15 -4.01
CA GLN A 81 0.04 1.67 -5.38
C GLN A 81 0.55 3.13 -5.43
N LEU A 82 0.15 3.96 -4.48
CA LEU A 82 0.61 5.36 -4.37
C LEU A 82 2.11 5.47 -4.08
N LEU A 83 2.70 4.51 -3.36
CA LEU A 83 4.15 4.46 -3.10
C LEU A 83 4.96 4.04 -4.34
N CYS A 84 4.34 3.45 -5.36
CA CYS A 84 4.98 3.14 -6.65
C CYS A 84 5.28 4.40 -7.45
N ALA A 85 5.98 4.28 -8.57
CA ALA A 85 6.35 5.43 -9.43
C ALA A 85 5.17 5.91 -10.29
N HIS A 86 4.38 4.96 -10.80
CA HIS A 86 3.31 5.26 -11.76
C HIS A 86 2.19 4.23 -11.69
N SER A 87 0.95 4.65 -11.92
CA SER A 87 -0.21 3.78 -12.05
C SER A 87 -0.89 4.00 -13.42
N GLU A 88 -1.26 2.89 -14.07
CA GLU A 88 -2.11 2.94 -15.27
C GLU A 88 -3.52 3.45 -14.97
N GLU A 89 -3.93 3.45 -13.69
CA GLU A 89 -5.20 4.05 -13.29
C GLU A 89 -5.18 5.55 -13.55
N ASN A 90 -5.93 5.96 -14.59
CA ASN A 90 -5.96 7.34 -15.10
C ASN A 90 -4.56 7.94 -15.39
N ASN A 91 -3.60 7.10 -15.81
CA ASN A 91 -2.25 7.52 -16.17
C ASN A 91 -1.60 8.40 -15.09
N THR A 92 -1.60 7.92 -13.85
CA THR A 92 -1.26 8.71 -12.67
C THR A 92 0.22 8.58 -12.30
N THR A 93 0.93 9.70 -12.22
CA THR A 93 2.25 9.77 -11.58
C THR A 93 2.07 9.74 -10.06
N CYS A 94 2.65 8.73 -9.41
CA CYS A 94 2.55 8.49 -7.97
C CYS A 94 3.79 9.01 -7.22
N LEU A 95 4.01 8.53 -5.98
CA LEU A 95 5.05 9.07 -5.08
C LEU A 95 6.48 8.65 -5.45
N GLY A 96 6.67 7.53 -6.15
CA GLY A 96 7.98 7.10 -6.63
C GLY A 96 8.95 6.58 -5.56
N VAL A 97 8.46 6.16 -4.40
CA VAL A 97 9.28 5.51 -3.38
C VAL A 97 9.83 4.20 -3.92
N PHE A 98 8.96 3.39 -4.52
CA PHE A 98 9.34 2.20 -5.26
C PHE A 98 9.40 2.53 -6.76
N ASP A 99 10.55 2.30 -7.38
CA ASP A 99 10.69 2.42 -8.85
C ASP A 99 10.08 1.19 -9.53
N THR A 100 8.75 1.12 -9.48
CA THR A 100 7.93 0.09 -10.12
C THR A 100 6.61 0.70 -10.58
N LYS A 101 5.94 0.03 -11.51
CA LYS A 101 4.67 0.48 -12.09
C LYS A 101 3.51 -0.35 -11.57
N VAL A 102 2.38 0.31 -11.45
CA VAL A 102 1.09 -0.32 -11.17
C VAL A 102 0.35 -0.48 -12.50
N LYS A 103 -0.02 -1.71 -12.82
CA LYS A 103 -0.70 -2.08 -14.07
C LYS A 103 -2.11 -2.59 -13.83
N LYS A 104 -2.95 -2.47 -14.84
CA LYS A 104 -4.30 -3.05 -14.85
C LYS A 104 -4.24 -4.51 -15.24
N PHE A 105 -4.98 -5.37 -14.53
CA PHE A 105 -5.19 -6.74 -14.99
C PHE A 105 -5.95 -6.75 -16.32
N VAL A 106 -5.44 -7.56 -17.25
CA VAL A 106 -6.10 -7.84 -18.53
C VAL A 106 -6.22 -9.35 -18.64
N SER A 107 -7.43 -9.87 -18.61
CA SER A 107 -7.67 -11.31 -18.72
C SER A 107 -8.98 -11.58 -19.44
N ASN A 108 -8.97 -12.61 -20.30
CA ASN A 108 -10.17 -13.15 -20.96
C ASN A 108 -10.68 -14.41 -20.24
N VAL A 109 -9.96 -14.91 -19.24
CA VAL A 109 -10.24 -16.17 -18.53
C VAL A 109 -10.69 -15.89 -17.10
N GLU A 110 -9.97 -15.03 -16.40
CA GLU A 110 -10.23 -14.72 -15.01
C GLU A 110 -10.93 -13.36 -14.85
N LYS A 111 -11.75 -13.25 -13.81
CA LYS A 111 -12.51 -12.02 -13.55
C LYS A 111 -11.58 -10.88 -13.09
N VAL A 112 -11.85 -9.68 -13.62
CA VAL A 112 -11.25 -8.44 -13.13
C VAL A 112 -12.40 -7.56 -12.60
N PRO A 113 -12.34 -7.08 -11.36
CA PRO A 113 -11.25 -7.15 -10.37
C PRO A 113 -10.96 -8.56 -9.83
N HIS A 114 -9.72 -8.78 -9.36
CA HIS A 114 -9.37 -9.91 -8.51
C HIS A 114 -10.09 -9.74 -7.17
N VAL A 115 -11.09 -10.56 -6.89
CA VAL A 115 -11.86 -10.57 -5.64
C VAL A 115 -11.87 -11.98 -5.09
N GLY A 116 -11.23 -12.18 -3.94
CA GLY A 116 -11.17 -13.48 -3.29
C GLY A 116 -9.88 -13.77 -2.55
N TRP A 117 -9.82 -14.96 -1.98
CA TRP A 117 -8.64 -15.48 -1.30
C TRP A 117 -7.63 -16.00 -2.31
N ASN A 118 -6.38 -15.63 -2.14
CA ASN A 118 -5.25 -16.15 -2.91
C ASN A 118 -4.01 -16.23 -2.02
N THR A 119 -3.02 -16.99 -2.44
CA THR A 119 -1.81 -17.25 -1.65
C THR A 119 -0.72 -16.23 -1.95
N ILE A 120 0.11 -15.97 -0.94
CA ILE A 120 1.37 -15.25 -1.09
C ILE A 120 2.55 -16.21 -0.98
N THR A 121 3.58 -15.97 -1.77
CA THR A 121 4.79 -16.79 -1.85
C THR A 121 6.04 -15.90 -1.89
N GLU A 122 7.23 -16.51 -1.79
CA GLU A 122 8.53 -15.81 -1.79
C GLU A 122 8.65 -14.75 -0.69
N LEU A 123 8.28 -15.10 0.54
CA LEU A 123 8.29 -14.20 1.70
C LEU A 123 9.72 -13.84 2.11
N LYS A 124 10.11 -12.55 2.03
CA LYS A 124 11.50 -12.09 2.23
C LYS A 124 11.64 -10.87 3.14
N SER A 125 10.59 -10.46 3.87
CA SER A 125 10.61 -9.24 4.69
C SER A 125 10.28 -9.53 6.13
N SER A 126 10.86 -8.74 7.04
CA SER A 126 10.47 -8.74 8.46
C SER A 126 9.00 -8.42 8.70
N LEU A 127 8.33 -7.75 7.76
CA LEU A 127 6.88 -7.55 7.81
C LEU A 127 6.10 -8.88 7.75
N LEU A 128 6.71 -9.92 7.19
CA LEU A 128 6.06 -11.20 6.86
C LEU A 128 6.69 -12.39 7.61
N GLU A 129 7.57 -12.14 8.60
CA GLU A 129 8.36 -13.18 9.27
C GLU A 129 7.52 -14.22 10.03
N ASP A 130 6.33 -13.82 10.50
CA ASP A 130 5.40 -14.72 11.20
C ASP A 130 4.44 -15.45 10.25
N LEU A 131 4.57 -15.26 8.93
CA LEU A 131 3.72 -15.90 7.94
C LEU A 131 4.44 -17.08 7.26
N ASN A 132 3.68 -18.09 6.90
CA ASN A 132 4.19 -19.23 6.13
C ASN A 132 3.98 -19.00 4.63
N GLU A 133 4.83 -19.65 3.81
CA GLU A 133 4.60 -19.77 2.37
C GLU A 133 3.21 -20.33 2.11
N ASN A 134 2.54 -19.80 1.09
CA ASN A 134 1.16 -20.10 0.72
C ASN A 134 0.10 -19.67 1.75
N THR A 135 0.42 -18.73 2.66
CA THR A 135 -0.60 -18.09 3.49
C THR A 135 -1.62 -17.40 2.60
N PHE A 136 -2.91 -17.62 2.90
CA PHE A 136 -4.01 -16.97 2.19
C PHE A 136 -4.22 -15.54 2.67
N VAL A 137 -4.36 -14.62 1.71
CA VAL A 137 -4.77 -13.24 1.92
C VAL A 137 -5.94 -12.90 1.00
N TYR A 138 -6.76 -11.92 1.40
CA TYR A 138 -7.95 -11.55 0.64
C TYR A 138 -7.66 -10.35 -0.25
N TYR A 139 -7.93 -10.49 -1.54
CA TYR A 139 -7.74 -9.47 -2.57
C TYR A 139 -9.05 -8.83 -3.01
N VAL A 140 -9.01 -7.51 -3.24
CA VAL A 140 -10.07 -6.74 -3.90
C VAL A 140 -9.40 -5.65 -4.73
N HIS A 141 -8.92 -5.95 -5.94
CA HIS A 141 -8.22 -4.97 -6.77
C HIS A 141 -8.28 -5.26 -8.27
N SER A 142 -8.21 -4.20 -9.07
CA SER A 142 -8.11 -4.26 -10.53
C SER A 142 -6.71 -3.93 -11.04
N PHE A 143 -5.85 -3.39 -10.17
CA PHE A 143 -4.49 -2.95 -10.49
C PHE A 143 -3.50 -3.62 -9.56
N TYR A 144 -2.31 -3.93 -10.05
CA TYR A 144 -1.25 -4.62 -9.33
C TYR A 144 0.11 -3.96 -9.55
N ALA A 145 1.00 -4.00 -8.58
CA ALA A 145 2.39 -3.59 -8.75
C ALA A 145 3.20 -4.68 -9.48
N GLU A 146 3.91 -4.31 -10.54
CA GLU A 146 4.83 -5.23 -11.23
C GLU A 146 5.89 -5.75 -10.27
N LYS A 147 6.44 -6.94 -10.57
CA LYS A 147 7.63 -7.44 -9.84
C LYS A 147 8.82 -6.53 -10.09
N SER A 148 9.57 -6.27 -9.04
CA SER A 148 10.75 -5.41 -9.05
C SER A 148 11.80 -5.89 -8.04
N ALA A 149 12.93 -5.19 -7.95
CA ALA A 149 13.94 -5.44 -6.93
C ALA A 149 13.42 -5.25 -5.48
N TYR A 150 12.28 -4.60 -5.31
CA TYR A 150 11.65 -4.33 -4.02
C TYR A 150 10.61 -5.38 -3.61
N THR A 151 10.30 -6.35 -4.49
CA THR A 151 9.31 -7.41 -4.23
C THR A 151 9.77 -8.32 -3.10
N VAL A 152 8.97 -8.41 -2.04
CA VAL A 152 9.24 -9.25 -0.85
C VAL A 152 8.16 -10.28 -0.59
N ALA A 153 7.10 -10.28 -1.38
CA ALA A 153 6.13 -11.35 -1.53
C ALA A 153 5.46 -11.22 -2.90
N GLN A 154 5.02 -12.32 -3.46
CA GLN A 154 4.34 -12.37 -4.75
C GLN A 154 3.05 -13.18 -4.69
N THR A 155 2.19 -12.94 -5.68
CA THR A 155 0.96 -13.69 -5.94
C THR A 155 0.80 -13.86 -7.45
N ASP A 156 0.19 -14.96 -7.85
CA ASP A 156 -0.14 -15.25 -9.25
C ASP A 156 -1.64 -15.08 -9.48
N TYR A 157 -2.02 -14.29 -10.48
CA TYR A 157 -3.41 -14.12 -10.90
C TYR A 157 -3.50 -13.63 -12.34
N ALA A 158 -4.53 -14.06 -13.07
CA ALA A 158 -4.78 -13.65 -14.46
C ALA A 158 -3.56 -13.84 -15.39
N GLY A 159 -2.80 -14.93 -15.18
CA GLY A 159 -1.59 -15.23 -15.95
C GLY A 159 -0.39 -14.33 -15.63
N VAL A 160 -0.47 -13.52 -14.57
CA VAL A 160 0.58 -12.60 -14.15
C VAL A 160 1.06 -12.92 -12.75
N SER A 161 2.38 -12.93 -12.55
CA SER A 161 3.02 -12.93 -11.23
C SER A 161 3.35 -11.47 -10.85
N TYR A 162 2.86 -11.00 -9.70
CA TYR A 162 2.97 -9.61 -9.29
C TYR A 162 3.40 -9.46 -7.82
N SER A 163 3.78 -8.25 -7.44
CA SER A 163 4.19 -7.95 -6.06
C SER A 163 2.98 -7.90 -5.14
N ALA A 164 2.86 -8.88 -4.23
CA ALA A 164 1.91 -8.87 -3.14
C ALA A 164 2.40 -7.94 -2.01
N ALA A 165 3.72 -7.84 -1.82
CA ALA A 165 4.34 -6.90 -0.89
C ALA A 165 5.65 -6.35 -1.45
N LEU A 166 5.94 -5.10 -1.06
CA LEU A 166 7.15 -4.35 -1.42
C LEU A 166 7.84 -3.84 -0.16
N HIS A 167 9.18 -3.78 -0.18
CA HIS A 167 9.98 -3.22 0.90
C HIS A 167 11.19 -2.45 0.35
N LYS A 168 11.41 -1.25 0.85
CA LYS A 168 12.59 -0.42 0.58
C LYS A 168 12.87 0.47 1.79
N ASN A 169 14.00 0.26 2.47
CA ASN A 169 14.39 1.02 3.66
C ASN A 169 13.31 0.96 4.78
N ASN A 170 12.75 2.11 5.12
CA ASN A 170 11.67 2.26 6.10
C ASN A 170 10.25 2.14 5.50
N PHE A 171 10.13 1.95 4.19
CA PHE A 171 8.84 1.80 3.51
C PHE A 171 8.50 0.34 3.26
N PHE A 172 7.33 -0.05 3.74
CA PHE A 172 6.69 -1.33 3.52
C PHE A 172 5.36 -1.12 2.79
N ALA A 173 4.94 -2.07 1.99
CA ALA A 173 3.65 -1.99 1.31
C ALA A 173 3.07 -3.40 1.05
N ALA A 174 1.73 -3.56 1.16
CA ALA A 174 1.00 -4.80 0.94
C ALA A 174 -0.43 -4.54 0.42
#